data_a9d48eb40f0d139036a18bb1b9966a6e
#
_entry.id   a9d48eb40f0d139036a18bb1b9966a6e
#
_cell.length_a   1.000
_cell.length_b   1.000
_cell.length_c   1.000
_cell.angle_alpha   90.00
_cell.angle_beta   90.00
_cell.angle_gamma   90.00
#
_symmetry.space_group_name_H-M   'P 1'
#
loop_
_entity.id
_entity.type
_entity.pdbx_description
1 polymer ?
#
loop_
_entity_poly.entity_id
_entity_poly.type
_entity_poly.pdbx_seq_one_letter_code
_entity_poly.pdbx_strand_id
1 'polypeptide(L)'
;MTSTFIYDAVRTPFGRAAGALSGVRPDDLAAVVMRAAVERTGLDPARIDDVIFGDANQAGEDNRNVARFGALLAGFPTSVTGVTVNRLCASSVEAVIQGSRAIESGDASVILAGGVESMSRSPFVVEKSPRPWPAVGNQTLWNTAIGWRMVNRALPTQWTISNGEAAEKTACEWGITREEQDEFAARSHRLAAEAWAAGSYDAEIVQVPGAELVRDEGIRDDTSRERLAGLKPLFAPPGKGTVTAGNSSSINDGASAVLLGAEGALDAEPLARIAGRGAHGVDPDDFPIAPVEAANKALARAGRTWADVDFVELNEAFASQSLACIRGWSELDPERVNVHGGALAIGHPLGASGGRIIGHAAHELRRRGGGVAVAAICIGVGQGLAVVLER
;
A
#
# COMPACT_ATOMS: atom_id res chain seq x y z
N MET A 1 28.14 -4.62 6.50
CA MET A 1 27.03 -4.84 5.55
C MET A 1 26.72 -3.50 4.92
N THR A 2 26.49 -3.47 3.62
CA THR A 2 26.10 -2.27 2.89
C THR A 2 24.69 -1.85 3.35
N SER A 3 24.47 -0.56 3.60
CA SER A 3 23.14 -0.05 3.93
C SER A 3 22.35 0.25 2.67
N THR A 4 21.03 0.14 2.73
CA THR A 4 20.14 0.53 1.64
C THR A 4 19.56 1.90 1.90
N PHE A 5 19.62 2.76 0.90
CA PHE A 5 19.08 4.11 0.91
C PHE A 5 17.94 4.25 -0.11
N ILE A 6 16.99 5.13 0.19
CA ILE A 6 15.95 5.59 -0.72
C ILE A 6 16.42 6.91 -1.31
N TYR A 7 16.62 6.96 -2.62
CA TYR A 7 17.09 8.15 -3.33
C TYR A 7 15.97 9.00 -3.89
N ASP A 8 14.88 8.37 -4.32
CA ASP A 8 13.63 9.05 -4.68
C ASP A 8 12.44 8.12 -4.48
N ALA A 9 11.27 8.73 -4.34
CA ALA A 9 10.00 8.01 -4.28
C ALA A 9 8.90 8.85 -4.94
N VAL A 10 8.14 8.21 -5.82
CA VAL A 10 7.07 8.87 -6.57
C VAL A 10 5.83 8.00 -6.62
N ARG A 11 4.67 8.63 -6.82
CA ARG A 11 3.40 7.96 -7.06
C ARG A 11 2.50 8.76 -7.99
N THR A 12 1.56 8.10 -8.60
CA THR A 12 0.43 8.80 -9.20
C THR A 12 -0.49 9.36 -8.10
N PRO A 13 -1.31 10.38 -8.36
CA PRO A 13 -2.52 10.55 -7.58
C PRO A 13 -3.33 9.25 -7.68
N PHE A 14 -4.06 8.87 -6.60
CA PHE A 14 -4.86 7.67 -6.62
C PHE A 14 -6.28 7.96 -7.11
N GLY A 15 -6.70 7.22 -8.15
CA GLY A 15 -8.05 7.27 -8.71
C GLY A 15 -9.02 6.39 -7.92
N ARG A 16 -10.29 6.76 -7.91
CA ARG A 16 -11.37 5.88 -7.42
C ARG A 16 -11.70 4.81 -8.45
N ALA A 17 -12.31 3.72 -8.01
CA ALA A 17 -12.88 2.74 -8.93
C ALA A 17 -13.84 3.40 -9.92
N ALA A 18 -13.66 3.09 -11.20
CA ALA A 18 -14.36 3.70 -12.33
C ALA A 18 -14.19 5.24 -12.42
N GLY A 19 -13.15 5.80 -11.75
CA GLY A 19 -12.82 7.22 -11.77
C GLY A 19 -11.82 7.59 -12.87
N ALA A 20 -11.07 8.66 -12.64
CA ALA A 20 -10.19 9.29 -13.63
C ALA A 20 -9.08 8.38 -14.19
N LEU A 21 -8.62 7.38 -13.42
CA LEU A 21 -7.60 6.41 -13.87
C LEU A 21 -8.17 5.12 -14.44
N SER A 22 -9.48 4.91 -14.44
CA SER A 22 -10.10 3.66 -14.90
C SER A 22 -9.86 3.33 -16.36
N GLY A 23 -9.55 4.34 -17.18
CA GLY A 23 -9.17 4.18 -18.59
C GLY A 23 -7.70 3.83 -18.82
N VAL A 24 -6.85 3.94 -17.81
CA VAL A 24 -5.41 3.74 -17.92
C VAL A 24 -5.05 2.30 -17.55
N ARG A 25 -4.23 1.65 -18.37
CA ARG A 25 -3.78 0.27 -18.13
C ARG A 25 -2.80 0.19 -16.95
N PRO A 26 -2.78 -0.91 -16.18
CA PRO A 26 -1.84 -1.06 -15.06
C PRO A 26 -0.36 -1.03 -15.50
N ASP A 27 -0.03 -1.60 -16.65
CA ASP A 27 1.32 -1.59 -17.19
C ASP A 27 1.77 -0.17 -17.62
N ASP A 28 0.86 0.67 -18.13
CA ASP A 28 1.11 2.09 -18.41
C ASP A 28 1.28 2.90 -17.12
N LEU A 29 0.44 2.68 -16.10
CA LEU A 29 0.59 3.33 -14.78
C LEU A 29 1.95 3.00 -14.15
N ALA A 30 2.37 1.74 -14.21
CA ALA A 30 3.70 1.31 -13.74
C ALA A 30 4.81 2.03 -14.50
N ALA A 31 4.72 2.11 -15.83
CA ALA A 31 5.72 2.79 -16.66
C ALA A 31 5.85 4.28 -16.33
N VAL A 32 4.75 4.97 -16.01
CA VAL A 32 4.75 6.39 -15.65
C VAL A 32 5.61 6.64 -14.41
N VAL A 33 5.38 5.89 -13.32
CA VAL A 33 6.16 6.10 -12.08
C VAL A 33 7.59 5.62 -12.19
N MET A 34 7.86 4.55 -12.96
CA MET A 34 9.21 4.06 -13.23
C MET A 34 10.05 5.10 -13.96
N ARG A 35 9.50 5.66 -15.06
CA ARG A 35 10.15 6.72 -15.84
C ARG A 35 10.41 7.95 -14.99
N ALA A 36 9.44 8.40 -14.23
CA ALA A 36 9.56 9.60 -13.41
C ALA A 36 10.65 9.46 -12.33
N ALA A 37 10.73 8.32 -11.63
CA ALA A 37 11.76 8.08 -10.61
C ALA A 37 13.19 8.14 -11.19
N VAL A 38 13.37 7.65 -12.42
CA VAL A 38 14.66 7.66 -13.12
C VAL A 38 15.00 9.06 -13.66
N GLU A 39 14.05 9.73 -14.32
CA GLU A 39 14.24 11.08 -14.87
C GLU A 39 14.56 12.11 -13.79
N ARG A 40 13.87 12.07 -12.65
CA ARG A 40 14.06 13.00 -11.53
C ARG A 40 15.43 12.90 -10.88
N THR A 41 15.99 11.71 -10.87
CA THR A 41 17.34 11.46 -10.29
C THR A 41 18.45 11.57 -11.30
N GLY A 42 18.14 11.69 -12.60
CA GLY A 42 19.12 11.66 -13.68
C GLY A 42 19.87 10.34 -13.81
N LEU A 43 19.30 9.27 -13.25
CA LEU A 43 19.89 7.93 -13.32
C LEU A 43 19.85 7.41 -14.75
N ASP A 44 20.98 6.88 -15.25
CA ASP A 44 20.97 6.04 -16.46
C ASP A 44 20.20 4.73 -16.13
N PRO A 45 19.06 4.45 -16.78
CA PRO A 45 18.28 3.25 -16.50
C PRO A 45 19.07 1.94 -16.73
N ALA A 46 20.13 1.95 -17.51
CA ALA A 46 21.02 0.80 -17.68
C ALA A 46 21.77 0.38 -16.39
N ARG A 47 21.80 1.25 -15.38
CA ARG A 47 22.40 0.99 -14.06
C ARG A 47 21.42 0.31 -13.08
N ILE A 48 20.17 0.14 -13.46
CA ILE A 48 19.20 -0.58 -12.63
C ILE A 48 19.48 -2.07 -12.78
N ASP A 49 19.81 -2.73 -11.69
CA ASP A 49 20.08 -4.17 -11.66
C ASP A 49 18.80 -4.99 -11.80
N ASP A 50 17.72 -4.55 -11.13
CA ASP A 50 16.41 -5.21 -11.24
C ASP A 50 15.25 -4.22 -10.92
N VAL A 51 14.09 -4.51 -11.48
CA VAL A 51 12.82 -3.85 -11.18
C VAL A 51 11.92 -4.82 -10.40
N ILE A 52 11.60 -4.49 -9.16
CA ILE A 52 10.75 -5.33 -8.30
C ILE A 52 9.44 -4.59 -8.02
N PHE A 53 8.33 -5.05 -8.61
CA PHE A 53 7.04 -4.36 -8.47
C PHE A 53 5.99 -5.24 -7.85
N GLY A 54 5.26 -4.67 -6.90
CA GLY A 54 4.10 -5.27 -6.28
C GLY A 54 2.86 -5.15 -7.14
N ASP A 55 2.08 -6.24 -7.23
CA ASP A 55 0.78 -6.27 -7.89
C ASP A 55 -0.03 -7.42 -7.31
N ALA A 56 -1.20 -7.12 -6.74
CA ALA A 56 -2.01 -8.12 -6.08
C ALA A 56 -2.86 -8.93 -7.07
N ASN A 57 -3.30 -8.32 -8.17
CA ASN A 57 -4.15 -8.97 -9.15
C ASN A 57 -3.49 -9.03 -10.53
N GLN A 58 -2.80 -10.13 -10.82
CA GLN A 58 -2.02 -10.34 -12.03
C GLN A 58 -2.76 -11.09 -13.15
N ALA A 59 -4.09 -11.05 -13.14
CA ALA A 59 -4.90 -11.86 -14.04
C ALA A 59 -5.30 -11.16 -15.35
N GLY A 60 -5.02 -9.86 -15.47
CA GLY A 60 -5.46 -9.03 -16.59
C GLY A 60 -4.33 -8.46 -17.45
N GLU A 61 -4.39 -7.16 -17.66
CA GLU A 61 -3.48 -6.39 -18.52
C GLU A 61 -2.07 -6.21 -17.91
N ASP A 62 -1.90 -6.52 -16.63
CA ASP A 62 -0.66 -6.69 -15.88
C ASP A 62 0.19 -7.88 -16.35
N ASN A 63 -0.39 -8.81 -17.11
CA ASN A 63 0.29 -9.91 -17.79
C ASN A 63 1.21 -10.78 -16.90
N ARG A 64 0.87 -10.91 -15.61
CA ARG A 64 1.60 -11.73 -14.62
C ARG A 64 3.01 -11.22 -14.28
N ASN A 65 3.55 -10.24 -15.00
CA ASN A 65 4.83 -9.60 -14.68
C ASN A 65 4.82 -8.13 -15.11
N VAL A 66 4.02 -7.33 -14.42
CA VAL A 66 3.88 -5.89 -14.69
C VAL A 66 5.18 -5.13 -14.52
N ALA A 67 6.09 -5.61 -13.65
CA ALA A 67 7.42 -5.03 -13.46
C ALA A 67 8.21 -4.99 -14.78
N ARG A 68 8.29 -6.12 -15.45
CA ARG A 68 9.02 -6.21 -16.71
C ARG A 68 8.35 -5.45 -17.85
N PHE A 69 7.01 -5.53 -17.95
CA PHE A 69 6.26 -4.78 -18.96
C PHE A 69 6.37 -3.27 -18.71
N GLY A 70 6.21 -2.81 -17.48
CA GLY A 70 6.36 -1.41 -17.11
C GLY A 70 7.75 -0.86 -17.43
N ALA A 71 8.83 -1.61 -17.14
CA ALA A 71 10.18 -1.22 -17.46
C ALA A 71 10.42 -1.05 -18.97
N LEU A 72 9.91 -1.97 -19.79
CA LEU A 72 9.99 -1.87 -21.24
C LEU A 72 9.17 -0.69 -21.78
N LEU A 73 7.96 -0.48 -21.27
CA LEU A 73 7.10 0.66 -21.64
C LEU A 73 7.69 2.00 -21.15
N ALA A 74 8.43 2.00 -20.04
CA ALA A 74 9.20 3.15 -19.59
C ALA A 74 10.39 3.49 -20.49
N GLY A 75 10.75 2.60 -21.40
CA GLY A 75 11.87 2.77 -22.32
C GLY A 75 13.22 2.32 -21.74
N PHE A 76 13.21 1.53 -20.67
CA PHE A 76 14.45 0.98 -20.10
C PHE A 76 15.10 -0.02 -21.05
N PRO A 77 16.43 -0.15 -21.03
CA PRO A 77 17.15 -1.14 -21.83
C PRO A 77 16.62 -2.56 -21.57
N THR A 78 16.64 -3.41 -22.60
CA THR A 78 16.21 -4.81 -22.50
C THR A 78 17.08 -5.66 -21.57
N SER A 79 18.26 -5.17 -21.18
CA SER A 79 19.13 -5.78 -20.17
C SER A 79 18.59 -5.66 -18.74
N VAL A 80 17.74 -4.64 -18.44
CA VAL A 80 17.15 -4.46 -17.12
C VAL A 80 16.08 -5.53 -16.88
N THR A 81 16.28 -6.36 -15.87
CA THR A 81 15.32 -7.42 -15.51
C THR A 81 14.14 -6.89 -14.71
N GLY A 82 13.12 -7.70 -14.50
CA GLY A 82 11.97 -7.29 -13.69
C GLY A 82 11.16 -8.47 -13.18
N VAL A 83 10.74 -8.40 -11.93
CA VAL A 83 9.93 -9.41 -11.25
C VAL A 83 8.73 -8.77 -10.56
N THR A 84 7.56 -9.38 -10.71
CA THR A 84 6.36 -9.00 -9.96
C THR A 84 6.22 -9.85 -8.71
N VAL A 85 6.01 -9.19 -7.57
CA VAL A 85 5.80 -9.85 -6.28
C VAL A 85 4.37 -9.60 -5.80
N ASN A 86 3.79 -10.61 -5.15
CA ASN A 86 2.45 -10.54 -4.60
C ASN A 86 2.47 -10.88 -3.10
N ARG A 87 2.19 -9.87 -2.29
CA ARG A 87 1.86 -10.01 -0.88
C ARG A 87 0.59 -9.20 -0.59
N LEU A 88 -0.39 -9.32 -1.49
CA LEU A 88 -1.67 -8.59 -1.43
C LEU A 88 -1.45 -7.09 -1.15
N CYS A 89 -2.09 -6.53 -0.11
CA CYS A 89 -2.01 -5.11 0.25
C CYS A 89 -0.58 -4.57 0.44
N ALA A 90 0.38 -5.43 0.81
CA ALA A 90 1.76 -5.04 1.07
C ALA A 90 2.74 -5.41 -0.05
N SER A 91 2.26 -5.63 -1.28
CA SER A 91 3.11 -6.10 -2.38
C SER A 91 4.27 -5.14 -2.67
N SER A 92 4.07 -3.83 -2.65
CA SER A 92 5.16 -2.86 -2.82
C SER A 92 6.06 -2.70 -1.59
N VAL A 93 5.56 -2.94 -0.36
CA VAL A 93 6.44 -3.05 0.82
C VAL A 93 7.37 -4.26 0.67
N GLU A 94 6.82 -5.40 0.21
CA GLU A 94 7.64 -6.60 -0.07
C GLU A 94 8.66 -6.34 -1.17
N ALA A 95 8.29 -5.61 -2.23
CA ALA A 95 9.21 -5.20 -3.28
C ALA A 95 10.40 -4.40 -2.73
N VAL A 96 10.13 -3.40 -1.88
CA VAL A 96 11.17 -2.61 -1.19
C VAL A 96 12.02 -3.48 -0.27
N ILE A 97 11.40 -4.39 0.49
CA ILE A 97 12.13 -5.31 1.39
C ILE A 97 13.05 -6.24 0.59
N GLN A 98 12.59 -6.80 -0.54
CA GLN A 98 13.41 -7.67 -1.38
C GLN A 98 14.56 -6.89 -2.03
N GLY A 99 14.28 -5.71 -2.59
CA GLY A 99 15.30 -4.84 -3.16
C GLY A 99 16.36 -4.42 -2.14
N SER A 100 15.94 -4.07 -0.93
CA SER A 100 16.84 -3.76 0.17
C SER A 100 17.74 -4.96 0.54
N ARG A 101 17.19 -6.17 0.58
CA ARG A 101 17.98 -7.39 0.85
C ARG A 101 19.00 -7.67 -0.26
N ALA A 102 18.62 -7.50 -1.53
CA ALA A 102 19.51 -7.68 -2.66
C ALA A 102 20.72 -6.70 -2.62
N ILE A 103 20.46 -5.44 -2.22
CA ILE A 103 21.52 -4.44 -2.05
C ILE A 103 22.43 -4.81 -0.85
N GLU A 104 21.84 -5.19 0.29
CA GLU A 104 22.60 -5.53 1.49
C GLU A 104 23.42 -6.82 1.36
N SER A 105 22.96 -7.78 0.52
CA SER A 105 23.73 -9.00 0.19
C SER A 105 24.85 -8.75 -0.83
N GLY A 106 24.80 -7.61 -1.55
CA GLY A 106 25.75 -7.30 -2.62
C GLY A 106 25.37 -7.88 -3.99
N ASP A 107 24.15 -8.42 -4.13
CA ASP A 107 23.65 -8.93 -5.41
C ASP A 107 23.22 -7.80 -6.35
N ALA A 108 22.94 -6.61 -5.81
CA ALA A 108 22.53 -5.42 -6.54
C ALA A 108 23.13 -4.15 -5.93
N SER A 109 23.26 -3.11 -6.73
CA SER A 109 23.66 -1.76 -6.32
C SER A 109 22.51 -0.77 -6.42
N VAL A 110 21.63 -0.93 -7.41
CA VAL A 110 20.47 -0.07 -7.67
C VAL A 110 19.26 -0.92 -8.01
N ILE A 111 18.18 -0.73 -7.27
CA ILE A 111 16.89 -1.41 -7.49
C ILE A 111 15.78 -0.38 -7.63
N LEU A 112 14.95 -0.53 -8.63
CA LEU A 112 13.69 0.19 -8.72
C LEU A 112 12.57 -0.68 -8.16
N ALA A 113 12.17 -0.39 -6.93
CA ALA A 113 11.05 -1.06 -6.26
C ALA A 113 9.76 -0.23 -6.37
N GLY A 114 8.62 -0.84 -6.15
CA GLY A 114 7.35 -0.13 -6.15
C GLY A 114 6.16 -1.06 -6.32
N GLY A 115 5.09 -0.56 -6.91
CA GLY A 115 3.95 -1.38 -7.26
C GLY A 115 2.81 -0.61 -7.92
N VAL A 116 1.88 -1.37 -8.44
CA VAL A 116 0.71 -0.88 -9.16
C VAL A 116 -0.51 -1.71 -8.80
N GLU A 117 -1.66 -1.10 -8.87
CA GLU A 117 -2.94 -1.80 -8.87
C GLU A 117 -3.94 -1.02 -9.73
N SER A 118 -4.64 -1.70 -10.63
CA SER A 118 -5.82 -1.16 -11.28
C SER A 118 -7.02 -2.03 -10.94
N MET A 119 -7.70 -1.67 -9.85
CA MET A 119 -8.87 -2.42 -9.40
C MET A 119 -10.08 -2.19 -10.31
N SER A 120 -10.13 -1.05 -11.03
CA SER A 120 -11.14 -0.76 -12.04
C SER A 120 -11.05 -1.69 -13.26
N ARG A 121 -9.85 -2.16 -13.60
CA ARG A 121 -9.59 -3.00 -14.78
C ARG A 121 -9.37 -4.47 -14.45
N SER A 122 -9.53 -4.83 -13.20
CA SER A 122 -9.46 -6.23 -12.75
C SER A 122 -10.50 -7.09 -13.45
N PRO A 123 -10.12 -8.15 -14.18
CA PRO A 123 -11.04 -8.93 -14.98
C PRO A 123 -11.95 -9.81 -14.13
N PHE A 124 -13.08 -10.22 -14.70
CA PHE A 124 -13.79 -11.37 -14.20
C PHE A 124 -13.10 -12.66 -14.66
N VAL A 125 -13.10 -13.68 -13.82
CA VAL A 125 -12.57 -15.01 -14.16
C VAL A 125 -13.60 -16.09 -13.95
N VAL A 126 -13.47 -17.19 -14.68
CA VAL A 126 -14.34 -18.35 -14.61
C VAL A 126 -13.48 -19.61 -14.43
N GLU A 127 -13.95 -20.55 -13.62
CA GLU A 127 -13.28 -21.85 -13.45
C GLU A 127 -13.30 -22.66 -14.73
N LYS A 128 -12.17 -23.27 -15.05
CA LYS A 128 -12.15 -24.27 -16.13
C LYS A 128 -12.90 -25.52 -15.70
N SER A 129 -13.62 -26.16 -16.63
CA SER A 129 -14.24 -27.44 -16.37
C SER A 129 -13.18 -28.46 -15.95
N PRO A 130 -13.40 -29.23 -14.86
CA PRO A 130 -12.52 -30.32 -14.47
C PRO A 130 -12.63 -31.54 -15.40
N ARG A 131 -13.56 -31.52 -16.35
CA ARG A 131 -13.80 -32.59 -17.31
C ARG A 131 -13.42 -32.17 -18.74
N PRO A 132 -13.10 -33.10 -19.65
CA PRO A 132 -12.74 -32.79 -21.04
C PRO A 132 -13.81 -32.03 -21.82
N TRP A 133 -15.08 -32.19 -21.42
CA TRP A 133 -16.23 -31.56 -22.08
C TRP A 133 -16.64 -30.26 -21.36
N PRO A 134 -17.23 -29.30 -22.08
CA PRO A 134 -17.77 -28.09 -21.46
C PRO A 134 -18.70 -28.43 -20.30
N ALA A 135 -18.68 -27.61 -19.25
CA ALA A 135 -19.59 -27.77 -18.13
C ALA A 135 -21.03 -27.64 -18.62
N VAL A 136 -21.86 -28.60 -18.21
CA VAL A 136 -23.32 -28.54 -18.44
C VAL A 136 -23.91 -27.83 -17.22
N GLY A 137 -24.40 -26.61 -17.41
CA GLY A 137 -25.01 -25.79 -16.34
C GLY A 137 -24.39 -24.40 -16.25
N ASN A 138 -24.89 -23.62 -15.28
CA ASN A 138 -24.44 -22.26 -15.04
C ASN A 138 -22.99 -22.22 -14.50
N GLN A 139 -22.25 -21.18 -14.92
CA GLN A 139 -20.92 -20.89 -14.41
C GLN A 139 -20.93 -19.57 -13.66
N THR A 140 -20.09 -19.46 -12.61
CA THR A 140 -19.91 -18.23 -11.85
C THR A 140 -18.77 -17.42 -12.46
N LEU A 141 -19.02 -16.15 -12.76
CA LEU A 141 -17.98 -15.16 -13.03
C LEU A 141 -17.53 -14.55 -11.71
N TRP A 142 -16.28 -14.81 -11.34
CA TRP A 142 -15.68 -14.29 -10.11
C TRP A 142 -15.09 -12.90 -10.36
N ASN A 143 -15.49 -11.92 -9.54
CA ASN A 143 -14.82 -10.62 -9.49
C ASN A 143 -13.42 -10.82 -8.89
N THR A 144 -12.41 -10.24 -9.51
CA THR A 144 -11.02 -10.36 -9.04
C THR A 144 -10.51 -9.11 -8.34
N ALA A 145 -11.26 -7.99 -8.37
CA ALA A 145 -10.88 -6.75 -7.70
C ALA A 145 -10.94 -6.86 -6.17
N ILE A 146 -11.95 -7.55 -5.65
CA ILE A 146 -12.21 -7.67 -4.20
C ILE A 146 -12.73 -9.08 -3.84
N GLY A 147 -12.57 -9.44 -2.58
CA GLY A 147 -13.11 -10.67 -2.03
C GLY A 147 -12.30 -11.92 -2.38
N TRP A 148 -12.75 -13.03 -1.78
CA TRP A 148 -12.17 -14.35 -2.02
C TRP A 148 -12.79 -14.98 -3.25
N ARG A 149 -11.99 -15.69 -4.01
CA ARG A 149 -12.45 -16.47 -5.17
C ARG A 149 -11.87 -17.89 -5.12
N MET A 150 -12.65 -18.87 -5.51
CA MET A 150 -12.17 -20.28 -5.65
C MET A 150 -11.48 -20.81 -4.38
N VAL A 151 -12.02 -20.45 -3.21
CA VAL A 151 -11.41 -20.76 -1.91
C VAL A 151 -11.32 -22.27 -1.71
N ASN A 152 -10.17 -22.74 -1.22
CA ASN A 152 -9.99 -24.14 -0.85
C ASN A 152 -10.86 -24.46 0.38
N ARG A 153 -11.79 -25.39 0.23
CA ARG A 153 -12.75 -25.80 1.27
C ARG A 153 -12.10 -26.52 2.47
N ALA A 154 -10.81 -26.86 2.39
CA ALA A 154 -10.07 -27.41 3.52
C ALA A 154 -9.65 -26.32 4.54
N LEU A 155 -9.71 -25.04 4.16
CA LEU A 155 -9.45 -23.95 5.10
C LEU A 155 -10.62 -23.78 6.07
N PRO A 156 -10.36 -23.47 7.35
CA PRO A 156 -11.38 -23.07 8.31
C PRO A 156 -12.21 -21.89 7.78
N THR A 157 -13.53 -21.94 7.94
CA THR A 157 -14.42 -20.93 7.39
C THR A 157 -14.11 -19.52 7.93
N GLN A 158 -13.75 -19.42 9.21
CA GLN A 158 -13.39 -18.12 9.83
C GLN A 158 -12.17 -17.49 9.18
N TRP A 159 -11.27 -18.25 8.55
CA TRP A 159 -10.09 -17.70 7.86
C TRP A 159 -10.41 -17.14 6.48
N THR A 160 -11.60 -17.37 5.98
CA THR A 160 -12.02 -16.97 4.63
C THR A 160 -13.20 -16.00 4.65
N ILE A 161 -13.47 -15.40 5.80
CA ILE A 161 -14.43 -14.28 5.91
C ILE A 161 -13.91 -13.07 5.14
N SER A 162 -14.78 -12.14 4.80
CA SER A 162 -14.34 -10.90 4.12
C SER A 162 -13.48 -10.03 5.04
N ASN A 163 -12.63 -9.20 4.44
CA ASN A 163 -11.81 -8.25 5.19
C ASN A 163 -12.65 -7.31 6.06
N GLY A 164 -13.85 -6.95 5.61
CA GLY A 164 -14.77 -6.12 6.39
C GLY A 164 -15.36 -6.86 7.59
N GLU A 165 -15.67 -8.17 7.49
CA GLU A 165 -16.08 -8.99 8.64
C GLU A 165 -14.95 -9.14 9.66
N ALA A 166 -13.70 -9.29 9.20
CA ALA A 166 -12.54 -9.29 10.08
C ALA A 166 -12.33 -7.93 10.77
N ALA A 167 -12.60 -6.82 10.07
CA ALA A 167 -12.57 -5.47 10.66
C ALA A 167 -13.67 -5.26 11.72
N GLU A 168 -14.87 -5.82 11.51
CA GLU A 168 -15.95 -5.84 12.54
C GLU A 168 -15.53 -6.67 13.76
N LYS A 169 -14.93 -7.86 13.55
CA LYS A 169 -14.39 -8.69 14.63
C LYS A 169 -13.38 -7.89 15.46
N THR A 170 -12.43 -7.25 14.78
CA THR A 170 -11.41 -6.40 15.43
C THR A 170 -12.04 -5.25 16.22
N ALA A 171 -13.04 -4.56 15.65
CA ALA A 171 -13.74 -3.50 16.37
C ALA A 171 -14.39 -4.02 17.68
N CYS A 172 -15.01 -5.19 17.62
CA CYS A 172 -15.64 -5.83 18.78
C CYS A 172 -14.60 -6.23 19.85
N GLU A 173 -13.54 -6.94 19.45
CA GLU A 173 -12.52 -7.48 20.36
C GLU A 173 -11.71 -6.39 21.04
N TRP A 174 -11.45 -5.29 20.34
CA TRP A 174 -10.67 -4.16 20.85
C TRP A 174 -11.55 -3.06 21.46
N GLY A 175 -12.87 -3.27 21.52
CA GLY A 175 -13.82 -2.29 22.09
C GLY A 175 -13.83 -0.96 21.34
N ILE A 176 -13.65 -0.98 20.01
CA ILE A 176 -13.61 0.23 19.18
C ILE A 176 -15.03 0.55 18.73
N THR A 177 -15.52 1.72 19.12
CA THR A 177 -16.89 2.14 18.82
C THR A 177 -17.02 2.65 17.38
N ARG A 178 -18.28 2.79 16.92
CA ARG A 178 -18.59 3.40 15.64
C ARG A 178 -18.15 4.86 15.58
N GLU A 179 -18.35 5.57 16.67
CA GLU A 179 -18.02 6.98 16.82
C GLU A 179 -16.51 7.21 16.70
N GLU A 180 -15.69 6.37 17.32
CA GLU A 180 -14.23 6.43 17.20
C GLU A 180 -13.78 6.17 15.76
N GLN A 181 -14.39 5.21 15.07
CA GLN A 181 -14.09 4.90 13.69
C GLN A 181 -14.42 6.06 12.75
N ASP A 182 -15.60 6.67 12.92
CA ASP A 182 -16.03 7.79 12.10
C ASP A 182 -15.19 9.05 12.38
N GLU A 183 -14.78 9.31 13.63
CA GLU A 183 -13.88 10.39 13.99
C GLU A 183 -12.50 10.21 13.35
N PHE A 184 -11.94 8.99 13.41
CA PHE A 184 -10.68 8.66 12.77
C PHE A 184 -10.74 8.85 11.25
N ALA A 185 -11.82 8.42 10.61
CA ALA A 185 -12.01 8.61 9.18
C ALA A 185 -12.15 10.10 8.81
N ALA A 186 -12.90 10.87 9.57
CA ALA A 186 -13.02 12.32 9.38
C ALA A 186 -11.66 13.02 9.54
N ARG A 187 -10.87 12.63 10.56
CA ARG A 187 -9.48 13.11 10.75
C ARG A 187 -8.61 12.82 9.54
N SER A 188 -8.66 11.58 9.01
CA SER A 188 -7.88 11.19 7.83
C SER A 188 -8.19 12.08 6.63
N HIS A 189 -9.45 12.33 6.31
CA HIS A 189 -9.86 13.22 5.23
C HIS A 189 -9.42 14.67 5.45
N ARG A 190 -9.60 15.21 6.64
CA ARG A 190 -9.19 16.57 6.98
C ARG A 190 -7.67 16.76 6.82
N LEU A 191 -6.87 15.87 7.40
CA LEU A 191 -5.42 15.95 7.33
C LEU A 191 -4.91 15.78 5.88
N ALA A 192 -5.52 14.89 5.09
CA ALA A 192 -5.16 14.73 3.68
C ALA A 192 -5.49 16.00 2.86
N ALA A 193 -6.64 16.62 3.11
CA ALA A 193 -7.02 17.88 2.44
C ALA A 193 -6.08 19.04 2.81
N GLU A 194 -5.74 19.18 4.09
CA GLU A 194 -4.79 20.15 4.60
C GLU A 194 -3.38 19.93 4.01
N ALA A 195 -2.90 18.69 3.94
CA ALA A 195 -1.61 18.34 3.36
C ALA A 195 -1.53 18.66 1.86
N TRP A 196 -2.60 18.40 1.09
CA TRP A 196 -2.67 18.81 -0.30
C TRP A 196 -2.64 20.33 -0.46
N ALA A 197 -3.40 21.06 0.34
CA ALA A 197 -3.41 22.53 0.31
C ALA A 197 -2.06 23.13 0.69
N ALA A 198 -1.30 22.46 1.56
CA ALA A 198 0.04 22.88 1.99
C ALA A 198 1.17 22.43 1.04
N GLY A 199 0.88 21.67 -0.02
CA GLY A 199 1.89 21.12 -0.93
C GLY A 199 2.75 20.00 -0.34
N SER A 200 2.30 19.34 0.73
CA SER A 200 3.06 18.27 1.40
C SER A 200 3.29 17.04 0.51
N TYR A 201 2.47 16.86 -0.52
CA TYR A 201 2.58 15.76 -1.48
C TYR A 201 3.30 16.14 -2.79
N ASP A 202 3.61 17.43 -3.04
CA ASP A 202 4.14 17.90 -4.33
C ASP A 202 5.42 17.15 -4.75
N ALA A 203 6.26 16.80 -3.77
CA ALA A 203 7.52 16.11 -4.03
C ALA A 203 7.34 14.65 -4.49
N GLU A 204 6.18 14.03 -4.26
CA GLU A 204 5.95 12.61 -4.57
C GLU A 204 5.01 12.39 -5.76
N ILE A 205 4.23 13.40 -6.15
CA ILE A 205 3.19 13.25 -7.17
C ILE A 205 3.74 13.33 -8.59
N VAL A 206 3.33 12.37 -9.41
CA VAL A 206 3.57 12.33 -10.86
C VAL A 206 2.24 12.27 -11.60
N GLN A 207 2.04 13.22 -12.51
CA GLN A 207 0.83 13.28 -13.32
C GLN A 207 0.80 12.12 -14.34
N VAL A 208 -0.37 11.53 -14.52
CA VAL A 208 -0.59 10.47 -15.50
C VAL A 208 -0.99 11.10 -16.84
N PRO A 209 -0.19 10.94 -17.90
CA PRO A 209 -0.52 11.51 -19.20
C PRO A 209 -1.90 11.05 -19.72
N GLY A 210 -2.72 12.01 -20.13
CA GLY A 210 -4.06 11.73 -20.65
C GLY A 210 -5.15 11.50 -19.59
N ALA A 211 -4.81 11.54 -18.31
CA ALA A 211 -5.78 11.53 -17.23
C ALA A 211 -5.89 12.91 -16.57
N GLU A 212 -7.12 13.40 -16.41
CA GLU A 212 -7.38 14.67 -15.72
C GLU A 212 -7.48 14.47 -14.20
N LEU A 213 -6.41 13.96 -13.60
CA LEU A 213 -6.33 13.71 -12.17
C LEU A 213 -5.10 14.39 -11.56
N VAL A 214 -5.32 15.49 -10.87
CA VAL A 214 -4.23 16.29 -10.25
C VAL A 214 -4.08 16.04 -8.75
N ARG A 215 -5.08 15.43 -8.11
CA ARG A 215 -5.17 15.18 -6.66
C ARG A 215 -5.74 13.80 -6.42
N ASP A 216 -5.43 13.18 -5.27
CA ASP A 216 -6.08 11.93 -4.87
C ASP A 216 -7.61 12.08 -4.88
N GLU A 217 -8.27 11.28 -5.70
CA GLU A 217 -9.69 11.43 -6.03
C GLU A 217 -10.62 11.05 -4.86
N GLY A 218 -10.08 10.30 -3.90
CA GLY A 218 -10.81 9.84 -2.72
C GLY A 218 -11.07 10.91 -1.67
N ILE A 219 -10.26 11.97 -1.62
CA ILE A 219 -10.30 13.00 -0.57
C ILE A 219 -11.60 13.81 -0.68
N ARG A 220 -12.33 13.89 0.42
CA ARG A 220 -13.59 14.64 0.54
C ARG A 220 -13.42 15.74 1.58
N ASP A 221 -13.38 16.97 1.12
CA ASP A 221 -13.16 18.16 1.96
C ASP A 221 -14.31 18.43 2.94
N ASP A 222 -15.49 17.86 2.67
CA ASP A 222 -16.71 18.03 3.44
C ASP A 222 -17.05 16.82 4.34
N THR A 223 -16.13 15.87 4.53
CA THR A 223 -16.33 14.75 5.42
C THR A 223 -16.36 15.21 6.87
N SER A 224 -17.39 14.80 7.59
CA SER A 224 -17.53 15.04 9.03
C SER A 224 -18.09 13.82 9.72
N ARG A 225 -17.88 13.73 11.04
CA ARG A 225 -18.44 12.67 11.87
C ARG A 225 -19.96 12.55 11.72
N GLU A 226 -20.68 13.67 11.65
CA GLU A 226 -22.14 13.70 11.49
C GLU A 226 -22.58 13.09 10.17
N ARG A 227 -21.87 13.38 9.08
CA ARG A 227 -22.12 12.76 7.77
C ARG A 227 -21.84 11.27 7.76
N LEU A 228 -20.74 10.86 8.37
CA LEU A 228 -20.35 9.44 8.46
C LEU A 228 -21.34 8.65 9.31
N ALA A 229 -21.85 9.21 10.41
CA ALA A 229 -22.84 8.57 11.28
C ALA A 229 -24.12 8.14 10.55
N GLY A 230 -24.47 8.82 9.45
CA GLY A 230 -25.61 8.47 8.59
C GLY A 230 -25.41 7.24 7.70
N LEU A 231 -24.17 6.72 7.58
CA LEU A 231 -23.86 5.57 6.73
C LEU A 231 -24.24 4.24 7.40
N LYS A 232 -24.73 3.31 6.60
CA LYS A 232 -25.12 1.98 7.08
C LYS A 232 -23.91 1.07 7.18
N PRO A 233 -23.79 0.23 8.23
CA PRO A 233 -22.83 -0.85 8.29
C PRO A 233 -23.00 -1.82 7.10
N LEU A 234 -21.87 -2.36 6.62
CA LEU A 234 -21.84 -3.19 5.41
C LEU A 234 -21.54 -4.67 5.68
N PHE A 235 -20.84 -4.99 6.77
CA PHE A 235 -20.23 -6.29 6.99
C PHE A 235 -20.78 -7.07 8.18
N ALA A 236 -21.90 -6.60 8.75
CA ALA A 236 -22.59 -7.26 9.84
C ALA A 236 -24.10 -7.23 9.61
N PRO A 237 -24.88 -8.06 10.31
CA PRO A 237 -26.33 -8.01 10.27
C PRO A 237 -26.87 -6.61 10.62
N PRO A 238 -28.02 -6.20 10.09
CA PRO A 238 -28.61 -4.91 10.38
C PRO A 238 -28.66 -4.60 11.89
N GLY A 239 -28.19 -3.41 12.26
CA GLY A 239 -28.19 -2.93 13.66
C GLY A 239 -27.06 -3.50 14.56
N LYS A 240 -26.11 -4.27 14.01
CA LYS A 240 -25.02 -4.87 14.78
C LYS A 240 -23.63 -4.47 14.32
N GLY A 241 -23.49 -3.82 13.16
CA GLY A 241 -22.18 -3.48 12.59
C GLY A 241 -21.76 -2.05 12.90
N THR A 242 -20.47 -1.81 12.75
CA THR A 242 -19.82 -0.50 12.93
C THR A 242 -19.03 -0.07 11.69
N VAL A 243 -18.61 -1.02 10.85
CA VAL A 243 -17.79 -0.78 9.65
C VAL A 243 -18.66 -0.38 8.46
N THR A 244 -18.39 0.78 7.89
CA THR A 244 -19.15 1.38 6.80
C THR A 244 -18.25 1.71 5.60
N ALA A 245 -18.84 2.12 4.49
CA ALA A 245 -18.07 2.65 3.36
C ALA A 245 -17.28 3.94 3.71
N GLY A 246 -17.67 4.67 4.75
CA GLY A 246 -17.01 5.91 5.14
C GLY A 246 -15.84 5.73 6.09
N ASN A 247 -15.74 4.60 6.78
CA ASN A 247 -14.64 4.25 7.68
C ASN A 247 -13.84 3.02 7.21
N SER A 248 -13.95 2.73 5.90
CA SER A 248 -13.19 1.72 5.15
C SER A 248 -12.46 2.38 3.99
N SER A 249 -11.28 1.89 3.64
CA SER A 249 -10.59 2.33 2.43
C SER A 249 -11.39 1.98 1.17
N SER A 250 -11.30 2.82 0.15
CA SER A 250 -12.01 2.63 -1.12
C SER A 250 -11.23 1.70 -2.07
N ILE A 251 -11.91 1.26 -3.13
CA ILE A 251 -11.33 0.55 -4.26
C ILE A 251 -10.69 1.58 -5.19
N ASN A 252 -9.43 1.39 -5.56
CA ASN A 252 -8.64 2.42 -6.20
C ASN A 252 -7.72 1.89 -7.31
N ASP A 253 -7.29 2.84 -8.14
CA ASP A 253 -6.27 2.65 -9.17
C ASP A 253 -5.08 3.56 -8.87
N GLY A 254 -3.85 3.07 -9.08
CA GLY A 254 -2.66 3.88 -8.89
C GLY A 254 -1.35 3.10 -8.91
N ALA A 255 -0.25 3.82 -8.98
CA ALA A 255 1.10 3.25 -8.97
C ALA A 255 2.04 4.07 -8.08
N SER A 256 3.09 3.42 -7.58
CA SER A 256 4.18 4.04 -6.82
C SER A 256 5.52 3.41 -7.18
N ALA A 257 6.60 4.19 -7.14
CA ALA A 257 7.97 3.70 -7.32
C ALA A 257 8.89 4.27 -6.25
N VAL A 258 9.85 3.47 -5.79
CA VAL A 258 10.85 3.80 -4.78
C VAL A 258 12.20 3.39 -5.33
N LEU A 259 13.08 4.35 -5.57
CA LEU A 259 14.44 4.10 -6.06
C LEU A 259 15.36 3.80 -4.89
N LEU A 260 15.84 2.57 -4.85
CA LEU A 260 16.74 2.06 -3.82
C LEU A 260 18.17 2.01 -4.37
N GLY A 261 19.15 2.30 -3.52
CA GLY A 261 20.55 2.15 -3.86
C GLY A 261 21.43 1.86 -2.66
N ALA A 262 22.58 1.28 -2.92
CA ALA A 262 23.67 1.21 -1.96
C ALA A 262 24.15 2.64 -1.59
N GLU A 263 24.91 2.78 -0.52
CA GLU A 263 25.51 4.06 -0.15
C GLU A 263 26.42 4.56 -1.29
N GLY A 264 26.15 5.80 -1.73
CA GLY A 264 26.90 6.42 -2.83
C GLY A 264 26.61 5.84 -4.23
N ALA A 265 25.56 5.02 -4.37
CA ALA A 265 25.20 4.47 -5.68
C ALA A 265 24.73 5.53 -6.68
N LEU A 266 24.16 6.63 -6.21
CA LEU A 266 23.72 7.78 -7.01
C LEU A 266 24.41 9.07 -6.53
N ASP A 267 24.65 10.00 -7.47
CA ASP A 267 25.16 11.34 -7.17
C ASP A 267 24.06 12.28 -6.64
N ALA A 268 23.24 11.77 -5.74
CA ALA A 268 22.12 12.46 -5.12
C ALA A 268 22.09 12.20 -3.61
N GLU A 269 21.65 13.19 -2.84
CA GLU A 269 21.45 13.00 -1.42
C GLU A 269 20.20 12.11 -1.19
N PRO A 270 20.32 10.97 -0.48
CA PRO A 270 19.19 10.10 -0.23
C PRO A 270 18.11 10.77 0.64
N LEU A 271 16.87 10.36 0.45
CA LEU A 271 15.75 10.79 1.28
C LEU A 271 15.80 10.18 2.68
N ALA A 272 16.11 8.89 2.76
CA ALA A 272 16.20 8.14 4.01
C ALA A 272 17.00 6.84 3.83
N ARG A 273 17.40 6.23 4.94
CA ARG A 273 17.98 4.88 5.01
C ARG A 273 16.92 3.89 5.51
N ILE A 274 16.91 2.67 4.98
CA ILE A 274 16.14 1.56 5.53
C ILE A 274 16.91 0.98 6.71
N ALA A 275 16.41 1.21 7.93
CA ALA A 275 17.07 0.82 9.18
C ALA A 275 16.63 -0.56 9.68
N GLY A 276 15.34 -0.90 9.47
CA GLY A 276 14.80 -2.17 9.94
C GLY A 276 13.60 -2.63 9.14
N ARG A 277 13.34 -3.93 9.16
CA ARG A 277 12.22 -4.56 8.45
C ARG A 277 11.60 -5.62 9.34
N GLY A 278 10.26 -5.69 9.38
CA GLY A 278 9.52 -6.65 10.16
C GLY A 278 8.40 -7.31 9.38
N ALA A 279 8.17 -8.59 9.65
CA ALA A 279 7.03 -9.35 9.15
C ALA A 279 6.43 -10.16 10.28
N HIS A 280 5.10 -10.22 10.35
CA HIS A 280 4.39 -11.02 11.33
C HIS A 280 3.16 -11.70 10.70
N GLY A 281 2.91 -12.94 11.10
CA GLY A 281 1.74 -13.71 10.74
C GLY A 281 0.85 -13.92 11.97
N VAL A 282 -0.46 -13.85 11.75
CA VAL A 282 -1.53 -14.11 12.71
C VAL A 282 -2.59 -15.00 12.05
N ASP A 283 -3.63 -15.39 12.76
CA ASP A 283 -4.78 -16.02 12.12
C ASP A 283 -5.37 -15.10 11.05
N PRO A 284 -5.81 -15.64 9.89
CA PRO A 284 -6.28 -14.82 8.78
C PRO A 284 -7.36 -13.80 9.11
N ASP A 285 -8.27 -14.12 10.03
CA ASP A 285 -9.32 -13.22 10.50
C ASP A 285 -8.85 -12.17 11.53
N ASP A 286 -7.58 -12.28 12.00
CA ASP A 286 -6.89 -11.28 12.84
C ASP A 286 -5.92 -10.39 12.06
N PHE A 287 -5.92 -10.45 10.73
CA PHE A 287 -5.02 -9.66 9.90
C PHE A 287 -4.96 -8.16 10.25
N PRO A 288 -6.05 -7.52 10.75
CA PRO A 288 -6.02 -6.10 11.07
C PRO A 288 -4.95 -5.70 12.08
N ILE A 289 -4.61 -6.58 13.05
CA ILE A 289 -3.63 -6.29 14.11
C ILE A 289 -2.21 -6.77 13.80
N ALA A 290 -2.00 -7.48 12.70
CA ALA A 290 -0.68 -8.00 12.32
C ALA A 290 0.43 -6.92 12.20
N PRO A 291 0.15 -5.64 11.83
CA PRO A 291 1.14 -4.58 11.82
C PRO A 291 1.78 -4.30 13.19
N VAL A 292 1.09 -4.59 14.30
CA VAL A 292 1.59 -4.33 15.66
C VAL A 292 2.94 -5.02 15.86
N GLU A 293 2.95 -6.33 15.73
CA GLU A 293 4.17 -7.11 15.91
C GLU A 293 5.16 -6.99 14.73
N ALA A 294 4.67 -6.69 13.53
CA ALA A 294 5.57 -6.41 12.40
C ALA A 294 6.41 -5.16 12.68
N ALA A 295 5.81 -4.08 13.19
CA ALA A 295 6.50 -2.85 13.57
C ALA A 295 7.45 -3.06 14.75
N ASN A 296 7.03 -3.78 15.79
CA ASN A 296 7.90 -4.11 16.93
C ASN A 296 9.17 -4.84 16.47
N LYS A 297 9.02 -5.83 15.58
CA LYS A 297 10.17 -6.55 14.99
C LYS A 297 11.06 -5.66 14.13
N ALA A 298 10.46 -4.72 13.38
CA ALA A 298 11.22 -3.79 12.55
C ALA A 298 12.06 -2.83 13.42
N LEU A 299 11.45 -2.26 14.47
CA LEU A 299 12.13 -1.40 15.44
C LEU A 299 13.26 -2.12 16.15
N ALA A 300 13.01 -3.33 16.65
CA ALA A 300 14.05 -4.13 17.31
C ALA A 300 15.26 -4.40 16.40
N ARG A 301 15.03 -4.65 15.11
CA ARG A 301 16.11 -4.83 14.12
C ARG A 301 16.83 -3.54 13.77
N ALA A 302 16.17 -2.40 13.86
CA ALA A 302 16.77 -1.08 13.74
C ALA A 302 17.53 -0.65 15.02
N GLY A 303 17.42 -1.40 16.12
CA GLY A 303 17.93 -1.00 17.42
C GLY A 303 17.20 0.22 18.01
N ARG A 304 15.91 0.35 17.71
CA ARG A 304 15.03 1.45 18.11
C ARG A 304 13.86 0.95 18.96
N THR A 305 13.27 1.90 19.68
CA THR A 305 12.04 1.72 20.48
C THR A 305 10.95 2.69 19.99
N TRP A 306 9.73 2.55 20.47
CA TRP A 306 8.65 3.50 20.15
C TRP A 306 8.94 4.93 20.63
N ALA A 307 9.75 5.10 21.68
CA ALA A 307 10.17 6.42 22.15
C ALA A 307 11.03 7.18 21.12
N ASP A 308 11.73 6.46 20.23
CA ASP A 308 12.57 7.04 19.19
C ASP A 308 11.78 7.44 17.93
N VAL A 309 10.50 7.01 17.79
CA VAL A 309 9.71 7.18 16.59
C VAL A 309 9.08 8.58 16.54
N ASP A 310 9.39 9.35 15.52
CA ASP A 310 8.84 10.69 15.29
C ASP A 310 7.44 10.66 14.69
N PHE A 311 7.18 9.71 13.78
CA PHE A 311 5.85 9.49 13.19
C PHE A 311 5.73 8.11 12.55
N VAL A 312 4.47 7.72 12.27
CA VAL A 312 4.11 6.45 11.65
C VAL A 312 3.24 6.70 10.42
N GLU A 313 3.57 6.07 9.31
CA GLU A 313 2.70 5.89 8.15
C GLU A 313 2.06 4.50 8.23
N LEU A 314 0.86 4.43 8.75
CA LEU A 314 0.06 3.20 8.80
C LEU A 314 -0.94 3.18 7.65
N ASN A 315 -0.95 2.12 6.85
CA ASN A 315 -1.99 1.98 5.84
C ASN A 315 -3.36 1.73 6.49
N GLU A 316 -4.29 2.64 6.24
CA GLU A 316 -5.64 2.62 6.83
C GLU A 316 -6.59 1.78 5.97
N ALA A 317 -6.52 0.44 6.08
CA ALA A 317 -7.47 -0.41 5.39
C ALA A 317 -8.90 -0.24 5.93
N PHE A 318 -9.00 -0.10 7.26
CA PHE A 318 -10.23 0.20 8.01
C PHE A 318 -9.88 1.08 9.21
N ALA A 319 -10.79 1.94 9.63
CA ALA A 319 -10.58 2.74 10.83
C ALA A 319 -10.44 1.87 12.10
N SER A 320 -11.23 0.79 12.21
CA SER A 320 -11.10 -0.16 13.32
C SER A 320 -9.73 -0.84 13.35
N GLN A 321 -9.20 -1.23 12.20
CA GLN A 321 -7.84 -1.78 12.06
C GLN A 321 -6.78 -0.79 12.53
N SER A 322 -6.86 0.46 12.08
CA SER A 322 -5.90 1.49 12.43
C SER A 322 -5.91 1.81 13.91
N LEU A 323 -7.10 1.96 14.50
CA LEU A 323 -7.28 2.21 15.93
C LEU A 323 -6.78 1.03 16.79
N ALA A 324 -7.00 -0.22 16.35
CA ALA A 324 -6.48 -1.39 17.05
C ALA A 324 -4.94 -1.41 17.03
N CYS A 325 -4.30 -1.09 15.88
CA CYS A 325 -2.85 -0.97 15.81
C CYS A 325 -2.31 0.13 16.73
N ILE A 326 -2.94 1.32 16.74
CA ILE A 326 -2.56 2.45 17.60
C ILE A 326 -2.66 2.04 19.09
N ARG A 327 -3.74 1.36 19.49
CA ARG A 327 -3.88 0.83 20.87
C ARG A 327 -2.83 -0.23 21.19
N GLY A 328 -2.41 -1.02 20.20
CA GLY A 328 -1.34 -2.01 20.35
C GLY A 328 0.06 -1.39 20.51
N TRP A 329 0.26 -0.16 20.07
CA TRP A 329 1.50 0.62 20.24
C TRP A 329 1.37 1.63 21.39
N SER A 330 1.11 1.13 22.59
CA SER A 330 0.74 1.94 23.76
C SER A 330 1.76 3.03 24.18
N GLU A 331 3.00 2.93 23.71
CA GLU A 331 4.06 3.93 23.96
C GLU A 331 4.09 5.04 22.90
N LEU A 332 3.34 4.88 21.78
CA LEU A 332 3.28 5.84 20.69
C LEU A 332 2.18 6.87 20.96
N ASP A 333 2.49 8.14 20.75
CA ASP A 333 1.48 9.20 20.70
C ASP A 333 0.59 9.01 19.44
N PRO A 334 -0.72 8.80 19.60
CA PRO A 334 -1.65 8.62 18.47
C PRO A 334 -1.62 9.73 17.44
N GLU A 335 -1.31 10.97 17.83
CA GLU A 335 -1.22 12.11 16.91
C GLU A 335 -0.03 12.03 15.95
N ARG A 336 0.95 11.18 16.22
CA ARG A 336 2.08 10.89 15.33
C ARG A 336 1.73 9.91 14.20
N VAL A 337 0.52 9.33 14.21
CA VAL A 337 0.09 8.39 13.15
C VAL A 337 -0.61 9.15 12.04
N ASN A 338 -0.12 8.95 10.80
CA ASN A 338 -0.69 9.51 9.57
C ASN A 338 -0.92 11.03 9.67
N VAL A 339 0.16 11.73 9.93
CA VAL A 339 0.15 13.19 10.16
C VAL A 339 -0.39 14.00 8.97
N HIS A 340 -0.45 13.40 7.79
CA HIS A 340 -1.01 13.98 6.56
C HIS A 340 -2.26 13.22 6.06
N GLY A 341 -2.93 12.43 6.92
CA GLY A 341 -4.02 11.55 6.51
C GLY A 341 -3.51 10.25 5.88
N GLY A 342 -4.41 9.34 5.56
CA GLY A 342 -4.06 8.01 5.06
C GLY A 342 -5.09 7.43 4.09
N ALA A 343 -5.09 6.13 3.94
CA ALA A 343 -5.82 5.42 2.88
C ALA A 343 -7.35 5.54 2.94
N LEU A 344 -7.93 5.88 4.09
CA LEU A 344 -9.37 6.19 4.18
C LEU A 344 -9.74 7.39 3.30
N ALA A 345 -8.84 8.37 3.21
CA ALA A 345 -9.01 9.56 2.39
C ALA A 345 -8.35 9.41 1.01
N ILE A 346 -7.08 8.99 0.98
CA ILE A 346 -6.25 8.95 -0.21
C ILE A 346 -6.65 7.79 -1.13
N GLY A 347 -7.02 6.64 -0.54
CA GLY A 347 -7.32 5.41 -1.26
C GLY A 347 -6.29 4.31 -1.02
N HIS A 348 -6.66 3.07 -1.45
CA HIS A 348 -5.85 1.88 -1.21
C HIS A 348 -5.75 0.98 -2.46
N PRO A 349 -5.05 1.42 -3.53
CA PRO A 349 -4.67 0.52 -4.61
C PRO A 349 -3.64 -0.47 -4.08
N LEU A 350 -4.03 -1.75 -3.92
CA LEU A 350 -3.36 -2.76 -3.09
C LEU A 350 -1.85 -2.83 -3.37
N GLY A 351 -1.47 -3.07 -4.61
CA GLY A 351 -0.08 -3.21 -5.03
C GLY A 351 0.76 -1.94 -4.85
N ALA A 352 0.14 -0.75 -4.96
CA ALA A 352 0.84 0.54 -4.91
C ALA A 352 0.98 1.13 -3.49
N SER A 353 0.10 0.75 -2.56
CA SER A 353 -0.03 1.42 -1.26
C SER A 353 1.22 1.37 -0.39
N GLY A 354 1.97 0.27 -0.45
CA GLY A 354 3.21 0.13 0.33
C GLY A 354 4.30 1.12 -0.11
N GLY A 355 4.46 1.30 -1.43
CA GLY A 355 5.40 2.29 -1.97
C GLY A 355 4.97 3.72 -1.62
N ARG A 356 3.65 4.00 -1.57
CA ARG A 356 3.11 5.28 -1.12
C ARG A 356 3.51 5.57 0.33
N ILE A 357 3.25 4.66 1.29
CA ILE A 357 3.56 4.91 2.71
C ILE A 357 5.06 5.03 2.97
N ILE A 358 5.89 4.22 2.30
CA ILE A 358 7.35 4.29 2.42
C ILE A 358 7.87 5.59 1.79
N GLY A 359 7.41 5.91 0.59
CA GLY A 359 7.83 7.11 -0.14
C GLY A 359 7.45 8.39 0.60
N HIS A 360 6.20 8.48 1.08
CA HIS A 360 5.74 9.62 1.86
C HIS A 360 6.55 9.78 3.15
N ALA A 361 6.80 8.67 3.87
CA ALA A 361 7.62 8.70 5.07
C ALA A 361 9.05 9.19 4.79
N ALA A 362 9.66 8.77 3.68
CA ALA A 362 11.00 9.22 3.29
C ALA A 362 11.03 10.73 2.95
N HIS A 363 10.05 11.23 2.20
CA HIS A 363 9.92 12.67 1.92
C HIS A 363 9.67 13.49 3.17
N GLU A 364 8.84 12.98 4.09
CA GLU A 364 8.53 13.67 5.35
C GLU A 364 9.76 13.74 6.27
N LEU A 365 10.56 12.68 6.37
CA LEU A 365 11.84 12.70 7.09
C LEU A 365 12.78 13.77 6.51
N ARG A 366 12.87 13.87 5.19
CA ARG A 366 13.66 14.93 4.54
C ARG A 366 13.13 16.33 4.86
N ARG A 367 11.81 16.52 4.83
CA ARG A 367 11.18 17.81 5.14
C ARG A 367 11.39 18.25 6.59
N ARG A 368 11.41 17.29 7.52
CA ARG A 368 11.71 17.53 8.95
C ARG A 368 13.20 17.76 9.23
N GLY A 369 14.07 17.41 8.28
CA GLY A 369 15.52 17.48 8.46
C GLY A 369 16.12 16.28 9.18
N GLY A 370 15.35 15.21 9.39
CA GLY A 370 15.78 13.97 10.00
C GLY A 370 14.74 13.33 10.90
N GLY A 371 15.12 12.21 11.54
CA GLY A 371 14.29 11.49 12.50
C GLY A 371 14.13 10.00 12.18
N VAL A 372 13.17 9.36 12.85
CA VAL A 372 12.82 7.95 12.72
C VAL A 372 11.34 7.81 12.36
N ALA A 373 11.05 7.10 11.29
CA ALA A 373 9.67 6.82 10.87
C ALA A 373 9.43 5.31 10.74
N VAL A 374 8.19 4.90 10.98
CA VAL A 374 7.71 3.53 10.74
C VAL A 374 6.66 3.56 9.65
N ALA A 375 6.85 2.80 8.58
CA ALA A 375 5.81 2.50 7.58
C ALA A 375 5.28 1.09 7.83
N ALA A 376 3.97 0.93 8.09
CA ALA A 376 3.36 -0.34 8.45
C ALA A 376 2.06 -0.60 7.68
N ILE A 377 1.78 -1.86 7.36
CA ILE A 377 0.61 -2.27 6.58
C ILE A 377 0.11 -3.64 7.01
N CYS A 378 -1.21 -3.78 7.14
CA CYS A 378 -1.89 -5.06 7.29
C CYS A 378 -2.07 -5.74 5.92
N ILE A 379 -2.23 -7.05 5.93
CA ILE A 379 -2.33 -7.86 4.72
C ILE A 379 -3.41 -8.90 4.95
N GLY A 380 -4.38 -8.97 4.07
CA GLY A 380 -5.35 -10.08 4.08
C GLY A 380 -4.65 -11.44 4.23
N VAL A 381 -5.35 -12.45 4.69
CA VAL A 381 -4.80 -13.77 5.06
C VAL A 381 -3.80 -13.74 6.22
N GLY A 382 -3.96 -12.82 7.18
CA GLY A 382 -3.28 -12.88 8.48
C GLY A 382 -1.82 -12.47 8.48
N GLN A 383 -1.43 -11.40 7.79
CA GLN A 383 -0.04 -10.94 7.82
C GLN A 383 0.06 -9.41 8.04
N GLY A 384 1.24 -8.98 8.47
CA GLY A 384 1.64 -7.58 8.54
C GLY A 384 3.10 -7.40 8.14
N LEU A 385 3.42 -6.29 7.50
CA LEU A 385 4.78 -5.84 7.22
C LEU A 385 5.02 -4.45 7.79
N ALA A 386 6.27 -4.19 8.15
CA ALA A 386 6.74 -2.86 8.54
C ALA A 386 8.18 -2.61 8.11
N VAL A 387 8.49 -1.34 7.85
CA VAL A 387 9.84 -0.84 7.55
C VAL A 387 10.12 0.35 8.45
N VAL A 388 11.30 0.40 9.05
CA VAL A 388 11.81 1.56 9.79
C VAL A 388 12.74 2.34 8.88
N LEU A 389 12.49 3.63 8.77
CA LEU A 389 13.29 4.59 8.01
C LEU A 389 13.96 5.56 8.97
N GLU A 390 15.17 5.95 8.61
CA GLU A 390 15.97 6.95 9.35
C GLU A 390 16.60 7.96 8.38
N ARG A 391 16.68 9.20 8.83
CA ARG A 391 17.44 10.26 8.17
C ARG A 391 18.25 11.07 9.19
#